data_8c99bb885f201e82f0ecd9611412dc9c
#
_entry.id   8c99bb885f201e82f0ecd9611412dc9c
#
_cell.length_a   1.000
_cell.length_b   1.000
_cell.length_c   1.000
_cell.angle_alpha   90.00
_cell.angle_beta   90.00
_cell.angle_gamma   90.00
#
_symmetry.space_group_name_H-M   'P 1'
#
loop_
_entity.id
_entity.type
_entity.pdbx_description
1 polymer ?
#
loop_
_entity_poly.entity_id
_entity_poly.type
_entity_poly.pdbx_seq_one_letter_code
_entity_poly.pdbx_strand_id
1 'polypeptide(L)'
;MQDKMPLAIVSDIACPWCFIGKTRLETALARRGLSERFAITWLPYELNPEMPEQGMDRTQYLDSKFGPGKRKEIELRLSEAALESGVTFNWAKVTKSVNTRMAHMLVAAASTVQRGGDMTSALFKAYWQEGRDVGDLETLIQIAVEQGFDEQAARDELANDELRETVIGLENHAREVGVTGVPFFIIDGKLAVSGAQPPDVWDQVFQQVLATQQPEMPQF
;
A
#
# COMPACT_ATOMS: atom_id res chain seq x y z
N MET A 1 -21.96 10.82 16.31
CA MET A 1 -21.29 10.05 15.22
C MET A 1 -20.47 8.97 15.89
N GLN A 2 -20.62 7.71 15.51
CA GLN A 2 -19.74 6.66 16.04
C GLN A 2 -18.32 6.94 15.54
N ASP A 3 -17.32 6.91 16.43
CA ASP A 3 -15.93 7.06 16.04
C ASP A 3 -15.55 5.92 15.08
N LYS A 4 -14.87 6.28 13.97
CA LYS A 4 -14.39 5.29 13.02
C LYS A 4 -13.29 4.46 13.66
N MET A 5 -13.31 3.15 13.42
CA MET A 5 -12.30 2.22 13.92
C MET A 5 -10.97 2.41 13.16
N PRO A 6 -9.84 2.55 13.84
CA PRO A 6 -8.55 2.64 13.18
C PRO A 6 -8.21 1.36 12.40
N LEU A 7 -7.75 1.51 11.17
CA LEU A 7 -7.20 0.45 10.34
C LEU A 7 -5.92 0.95 9.68
N ALA A 8 -4.77 0.51 10.16
CA ALA A 8 -3.49 0.83 9.56
C ALA A 8 -3.11 -0.22 8.52
N ILE A 9 -2.61 0.23 7.37
CA ILE A 9 -2.14 -0.61 6.26
C ILE A 9 -0.67 -0.32 6.04
N VAL A 10 0.19 -1.27 6.38
CA VAL A 10 1.62 -1.20 6.08
C VAL A 10 1.83 -1.74 4.67
N SER A 11 2.39 -0.93 3.79
CA SER A 11 2.37 -1.20 2.35
C SER A 11 3.60 -0.63 1.64
N ASP A 12 3.98 -1.25 0.52
CA ASP A 12 4.96 -0.73 -0.42
C ASP A 12 4.34 -0.58 -1.81
N ILE A 13 4.57 0.55 -2.46
CA ILE A 13 4.08 0.82 -3.82
C ILE A 13 4.70 -0.16 -4.84
N ALA A 14 5.95 -0.59 -4.61
CA ALA A 14 6.61 -1.59 -5.44
C ALA A 14 6.18 -3.04 -5.15
N CYS A 15 5.25 -3.26 -4.22
CA CYS A 15 4.73 -4.58 -3.89
C CYS A 15 3.43 -4.90 -4.65
N PRO A 16 3.42 -5.84 -5.60
CA PRO A 16 2.19 -6.19 -6.32
C PRO A 16 1.13 -6.81 -5.40
N TRP A 17 1.55 -7.54 -4.35
CA TRP A 17 0.63 -8.08 -3.36
C TRP A 17 -0.05 -6.99 -2.53
N CYS A 18 0.59 -5.82 -2.36
CA CYS A 18 -0.05 -4.68 -1.69
C CYS A 18 -1.20 -4.11 -2.51
N PHE A 19 -1.05 -4.02 -3.82
CA PHE A 19 -2.14 -3.59 -4.70
C PHE A 19 -3.31 -4.58 -4.67
N ILE A 20 -3.02 -5.90 -4.78
CA ILE A 20 -4.04 -6.95 -4.64
C ILE A 20 -4.72 -6.89 -3.26
N GLY A 21 -3.93 -6.79 -2.17
CA GLY A 21 -4.44 -6.78 -0.81
C GLY A 21 -5.33 -5.58 -0.51
N LYS A 22 -4.94 -4.39 -0.99
CA LYS A 22 -5.76 -3.18 -0.93
C LYS A 22 -7.12 -3.42 -1.60
N THR A 23 -7.13 -3.90 -2.83
CA THR A 23 -8.37 -4.12 -3.60
C THR A 23 -9.27 -5.16 -2.94
N ARG A 24 -8.69 -6.25 -2.40
CA ARG A 24 -9.45 -7.28 -1.67
C ARG A 24 -10.09 -6.73 -0.39
N LEU A 25 -9.34 -5.94 0.38
CA LEU A 25 -9.87 -5.26 1.57
C LEU A 25 -11.02 -4.32 1.21
N GLU A 26 -10.83 -3.44 0.24
CA GLU A 26 -11.85 -2.47 -0.19
C GLU A 26 -13.12 -3.17 -0.70
N THR A 27 -12.95 -4.24 -1.47
CA THR A 27 -14.07 -5.07 -1.93
C THR A 27 -14.84 -5.69 -0.76
N ALA A 28 -14.14 -6.22 0.23
CA ALA A 28 -14.75 -6.83 1.40
C ALA A 28 -15.47 -5.78 2.27
N LEU A 29 -14.88 -4.60 2.47
CA LEU A 29 -15.51 -3.48 3.17
C LEU A 29 -16.79 -3.02 2.46
N ALA A 30 -16.75 -2.85 1.14
CA ALA A 30 -17.89 -2.43 0.34
C ALA A 30 -19.02 -3.46 0.37
N ARG A 31 -18.70 -4.74 0.18
CA ARG A 31 -19.70 -5.86 0.25
C ARG A 31 -20.46 -5.89 1.58
N ARG A 32 -19.81 -5.47 2.67
CA ARG A 32 -20.38 -5.48 4.03
C ARG A 32 -20.99 -4.14 4.44
N GLY A 33 -20.89 -3.11 3.59
CA GLY A 33 -21.31 -1.75 3.95
C GLY A 33 -20.49 -1.13 5.08
N LEU A 34 -19.21 -1.52 5.20
CA LEU A 34 -18.31 -1.13 6.29
C LEU A 34 -17.31 -0.03 5.90
N SER A 35 -17.32 0.46 4.67
CA SER A 35 -16.34 1.43 4.17
C SER A 35 -16.21 2.67 5.06
N GLU A 36 -17.36 3.17 5.59
CA GLU A 36 -17.39 4.34 6.47
C GLU A 36 -17.12 4.04 7.94
N ARG A 37 -16.98 2.76 8.30
CA ARG A 37 -16.74 2.32 9.69
C ARG A 37 -15.27 2.39 10.08
N PHE A 38 -14.36 2.45 9.11
CA PHE A 38 -12.93 2.43 9.36
C PHE A 38 -12.27 3.76 8.99
N ALA A 39 -11.32 4.19 9.83
CA ALA A 39 -10.37 5.26 9.52
C ALA A 39 -9.09 4.59 9.01
N ILE A 40 -8.88 4.59 7.70
CA ILE A 40 -7.74 3.93 7.07
C ILE A 40 -6.53 4.86 7.08
N THR A 41 -5.41 4.37 7.63
CA THR A 41 -4.10 5.04 7.61
C THR A 41 -3.11 4.19 6.84
N TRP A 42 -2.37 4.82 5.92
CA TRP A 42 -1.31 4.16 5.16
C TRP A 42 0.03 4.40 5.83
N LEU A 43 0.75 3.31 6.10
CA LEU A 43 2.08 3.32 6.70
C LEU A 43 3.11 2.83 5.67
N PRO A 44 4.25 3.51 5.54
CA PRO A 44 5.28 3.16 4.58
C PRO A 44 6.01 1.88 4.96
N TYR A 45 6.43 1.15 3.94
CA TYR A 45 7.36 0.02 4.06
C TYR A 45 8.11 -0.16 2.75
N GLU A 46 9.41 -0.05 2.74
CA GLU A 46 10.24 -0.36 1.57
C GLU A 46 10.69 -1.83 1.62
N LEU A 47 10.27 -2.65 0.65
CA LEU A 47 10.75 -4.03 0.48
C LEU A 47 12.25 -4.10 0.14
N ASN A 48 12.77 -3.00 -0.37
CA ASN A 48 14.18 -2.85 -0.68
C ASN A 48 14.64 -1.41 -0.37
N PRO A 49 14.92 -1.09 0.91
CA PRO A 49 15.34 0.24 1.32
C PRO A 49 16.71 0.65 0.74
N GLU A 50 17.51 -0.33 0.30
CA GLU A 50 18.81 -0.13 -0.36
C GLU A 50 18.68 0.05 -1.88
N MET A 51 17.47 0.12 -2.44
CA MET A 51 17.28 0.38 -3.86
C MET A 51 17.89 1.74 -4.23
N PRO A 52 18.80 1.81 -5.21
CA PRO A 52 19.31 3.09 -5.65
C PRO A 52 18.20 4.06 -6.06
N GLU A 53 18.40 5.36 -5.86
CA GLU A 53 17.40 6.38 -6.23
C GLU A 53 16.97 6.28 -7.69
N GLN A 54 17.92 5.99 -8.60
CA GLN A 54 17.64 5.78 -10.02
C GLN A 54 16.93 4.45 -10.32
N GLY A 55 16.74 3.58 -9.30
CA GLY A 55 16.20 2.23 -9.49
C GLY A 55 17.15 1.29 -10.22
N MET A 56 16.61 0.15 -10.63
CA MET A 56 17.32 -0.92 -11.35
C MET A 56 16.46 -1.48 -12.48
N ASP A 57 17.09 -2.09 -13.50
CA ASP A 57 16.38 -2.92 -14.46
C ASP A 57 15.58 -4.02 -13.72
N ARG A 58 14.32 -4.15 -14.09
CA ARG A 58 13.42 -5.08 -13.37
C ARG A 58 13.86 -6.54 -13.51
N THR A 59 14.38 -6.93 -14.67
CA THR A 59 14.83 -8.32 -14.87
C THR A 59 16.04 -8.61 -14.00
N GLN A 60 17.02 -7.72 -14.00
CA GLN A 60 18.20 -7.84 -13.15
C GLN A 60 17.85 -7.89 -11.67
N TYR A 61 16.93 -7.04 -11.22
CA TYR A 61 16.46 -7.04 -9.83
C TYR A 61 15.78 -8.36 -9.44
N LEU A 62 14.85 -8.84 -10.27
CA LEU A 62 14.13 -10.08 -9.99
C LEU A 62 15.05 -11.31 -10.04
N ASP A 63 15.98 -11.36 -10.97
CA ASP A 63 16.97 -12.42 -11.06
C ASP A 63 17.91 -12.43 -9.84
N SER A 64 18.31 -11.26 -9.33
CA SER A 64 19.12 -11.16 -8.12
C SER A 64 18.36 -11.59 -6.86
N LYS A 65 17.07 -11.28 -6.77
CA LYS A 65 16.25 -11.53 -5.56
C LYS A 65 15.68 -12.94 -5.51
N PHE A 66 15.28 -13.50 -6.63
CA PHE A 66 14.52 -14.76 -6.69
C PHE A 66 15.24 -15.87 -7.49
N GLY A 67 16.35 -15.55 -8.11
CA GLY A 67 17.08 -16.43 -9.01
C GLY A 67 16.69 -16.26 -10.48
N PRO A 68 17.65 -16.57 -11.40
CA PRO A 68 17.46 -16.38 -12.84
C PRO A 68 16.25 -17.14 -13.41
N GLY A 69 15.51 -16.47 -14.31
CA GLY A 69 14.42 -17.07 -15.06
C GLY A 69 13.10 -17.25 -14.29
N LYS A 70 13.03 -16.85 -13.01
CA LYS A 70 11.81 -16.97 -12.18
C LYS A 70 10.76 -15.91 -12.48
N ARG A 71 11.10 -14.86 -13.21
CA ARG A 71 10.22 -13.73 -13.51
C ARG A 71 8.87 -14.17 -14.07
N LYS A 72 8.85 -15.05 -15.09
CA LYS A 72 7.60 -15.49 -15.75
C LYS A 72 6.68 -16.24 -14.79
N GLU A 73 7.23 -17.12 -13.97
CA GLU A 73 6.48 -17.88 -12.95
C GLU A 73 5.83 -16.93 -11.92
N ILE A 74 6.62 -15.96 -11.44
CA ILE A 74 6.15 -14.94 -10.47
C ILE A 74 5.04 -14.09 -11.08
N GLU A 75 5.23 -13.56 -12.30
CA GLU A 75 4.25 -12.72 -13.00
C GLU A 75 2.96 -13.48 -13.31
N LEU A 76 3.04 -14.77 -13.69
CA LEU A 76 1.86 -15.61 -13.92
C LEU A 76 1.04 -15.76 -12.62
N ARG A 77 1.67 -16.17 -11.53
CA ARG A 77 1.01 -16.32 -10.23
C ARG A 77 0.36 -15.02 -9.74
N LEU A 78 1.06 -13.90 -9.92
CA LEU A 78 0.53 -12.58 -9.57
C LEU A 78 -0.66 -12.20 -10.47
N SER A 79 -0.61 -12.51 -11.76
CA SER A 79 -1.69 -12.22 -12.70
C SER A 79 -2.96 -13.00 -12.37
N GLU A 80 -2.84 -14.27 -11.98
CA GLU A 80 -3.97 -15.10 -11.55
C GLU A 80 -4.65 -14.49 -10.30
N ALA A 81 -3.87 -14.19 -9.25
CA ALA A 81 -4.39 -13.58 -8.02
C ALA A 81 -4.98 -12.18 -8.25
N ALA A 82 -4.40 -11.41 -9.19
CA ALA A 82 -4.86 -10.09 -9.55
C ALA A 82 -6.21 -10.15 -10.29
N LEU A 83 -6.36 -11.07 -11.24
CA LEU A 83 -7.59 -11.26 -12.00
C LEU A 83 -8.77 -11.58 -11.08
N GLU A 84 -8.59 -12.49 -10.13
CA GLU A 84 -9.58 -12.82 -9.09
C GLU A 84 -9.98 -11.61 -8.23
N SER A 85 -9.10 -10.63 -8.13
CA SER A 85 -9.27 -9.44 -7.30
C SER A 85 -9.73 -8.20 -8.08
N GLY A 86 -9.93 -8.32 -9.40
CA GLY A 86 -10.27 -7.18 -10.26
C GLY A 86 -9.09 -6.23 -10.54
N VAL A 87 -7.86 -6.68 -10.31
CA VAL A 87 -6.63 -5.94 -10.60
C VAL A 87 -6.01 -6.45 -11.89
N THR A 88 -5.42 -5.56 -12.67
CA THR A 88 -4.62 -5.94 -13.85
C THR A 88 -3.22 -5.36 -13.74
N PHE A 89 -2.21 -6.14 -14.12
CA PHE A 89 -0.83 -5.70 -14.23
C PHE A 89 -0.42 -5.61 -15.70
N ASN A 90 0.29 -4.56 -16.06
CA ASN A 90 0.89 -4.41 -17.38
C ASN A 90 2.40 -4.69 -17.31
N TRP A 91 2.76 -5.97 -17.18
CA TRP A 91 4.15 -6.40 -17.03
C TRP A 91 5.09 -5.89 -18.13
N ALA A 92 4.55 -5.69 -19.35
CA ALA A 92 5.34 -5.20 -20.47
C ALA A 92 5.79 -3.74 -20.28
N LYS A 93 5.03 -2.95 -19.54
CA LYS A 93 5.36 -1.55 -19.24
C LYS A 93 6.23 -1.40 -17.99
N VAL A 94 6.16 -2.34 -17.05
CA VAL A 94 6.93 -2.28 -15.80
C VAL A 94 8.34 -2.82 -16.06
N THR A 95 9.22 -1.99 -16.56
CA THR A 95 10.59 -2.35 -16.96
C THR A 95 11.63 -2.04 -15.88
N LYS A 96 11.26 -1.27 -14.86
CA LYS A 96 12.14 -0.78 -13.80
C LYS A 96 11.64 -1.19 -12.42
N SER A 97 12.52 -1.61 -11.53
CA SER A 97 12.29 -1.69 -10.09
C SER A 97 12.77 -0.38 -9.47
N VAL A 98 11.89 0.28 -8.75
CA VAL A 98 12.06 1.67 -8.33
C VAL A 98 12.37 1.78 -6.84
N ASN A 99 13.04 2.86 -6.42
CA ASN A 99 13.03 3.30 -5.04
C ASN A 99 11.68 3.95 -4.73
N THR A 100 11.03 3.57 -3.62
CA THR A 100 9.67 4.02 -3.31
C THR A 100 9.59 5.07 -2.21
N ARG A 101 10.73 5.53 -1.69
CA ARG A 101 10.75 6.50 -0.57
C ARG A 101 10.00 7.79 -0.88
N MET A 102 10.27 8.42 -2.01
CA MET A 102 9.54 9.64 -2.42
C MET A 102 8.05 9.37 -2.64
N ALA A 103 7.67 8.19 -3.18
CA ALA A 103 6.27 7.82 -3.32
C ALA A 103 5.59 7.70 -1.93
N HIS A 104 6.28 7.16 -0.93
CA HIS A 104 5.77 7.12 0.44
C HIS A 104 5.68 8.51 1.09
N MET A 105 6.62 9.42 0.81
CA MET A 105 6.51 10.82 1.23
C MET A 105 5.25 11.47 0.66
N LEU A 106 4.97 11.24 -0.62
CA LEU A 106 3.77 11.78 -1.27
C LEU A 106 2.47 11.21 -0.66
N VAL A 107 2.43 9.91 -0.32
CA VAL A 107 1.31 9.30 0.41
C VAL A 107 1.16 9.92 1.80
N ALA A 108 2.25 10.13 2.52
CA ALA A 108 2.24 10.73 3.85
C ALA A 108 1.73 12.19 3.79
N ALA A 109 2.22 13.00 2.85
CA ALA A 109 1.72 14.36 2.62
C ALA A 109 0.22 14.38 2.28
N ALA A 110 -0.24 13.52 1.37
CA ALA A 110 -1.67 13.41 1.04
C ALA A 110 -2.53 12.94 2.23
N SER A 111 -1.95 12.18 3.16
CA SER A 111 -2.65 11.69 4.36
C SER A 111 -2.99 12.82 5.34
N THR A 112 -2.23 13.91 5.37
CA THR A 112 -2.50 15.09 6.22
C THR A 112 -3.86 15.74 5.89
N VAL A 113 -4.31 15.60 4.64
CA VAL A 113 -5.60 16.08 4.14
C VAL A 113 -6.58 14.92 3.86
N GLN A 114 -6.37 13.76 4.49
CA GLN A 114 -7.21 12.55 4.41
C GLN A 114 -7.32 11.95 2.98
N ARG A 115 -6.34 12.18 2.13
CA ARG A 115 -6.29 11.70 0.74
C ARG A 115 -5.19 10.66 0.47
N GLY A 116 -4.60 10.09 1.53
CA GLY A 116 -3.54 9.09 1.41
C GLY A 116 -3.99 7.85 0.63
N GLY A 117 -5.24 7.40 0.79
CA GLY A 117 -5.80 6.27 0.05
C GLY A 117 -5.94 6.53 -1.46
N ASP A 118 -6.38 7.73 -1.83
CA ASP A 118 -6.47 8.17 -3.23
C ASP A 118 -5.08 8.19 -3.87
N MET A 119 -4.12 8.80 -3.17
CA MET A 119 -2.74 8.88 -3.63
C MET A 119 -2.11 7.50 -3.78
N THR A 120 -2.29 6.61 -2.80
CA THR A 120 -1.82 5.22 -2.89
C THR A 120 -2.42 4.50 -4.10
N SER A 121 -3.70 4.70 -4.37
CA SER A 121 -4.39 4.11 -5.53
C SER A 121 -3.82 4.62 -6.85
N ALA A 122 -3.57 5.93 -6.94
CA ALA A 122 -2.98 6.57 -8.12
C ALA A 122 -1.56 6.05 -8.38
N LEU A 123 -0.74 5.92 -7.34
CA LEU A 123 0.63 5.41 -7.43
C LEU A 123 0.67 3.94 -7.86
N PHE A 124 -0.20 3.08 -7.31
CA PHE A 124 -0.30 1.69 -7.76
C PHE A 124 -0.70 1.59 -9.22
N LYS A 125 -1.69 2.38 -9.66
CA LYS A 125 -2.12 2.43 -11.05
C LYS A 125 -0.99 2.90 -11.96
N ALA A 126 -0.34 4.01 -11.61
CA ALA A 126 0.75 4.59 -12.38
C ALA A 126 1.89 3.58 -12.58
N TYR A 127 2.34 2.92 -11.52
CA TYR A 127 3.44 1.96 -11.59
C TYR A 127 3.03 0.66 -12.27
N TRP A 128 1.98 -0.01 -11.77
CA TRP A 128 1.65 -1.38 -12.17
C TRP A 128 0.86 -1.50 -13.47
N GLN A 129 0.07 -0.50 -13.84
CA GLN A 129 -0.78 -0.54 -15.03
C GLN A 129 -0.24 0.35 -16.16
N GLU A 130 0.34 1.49 -15.82
CA GLU A 130 0.82 2.47 -16.78
C GLU A 130 2.33 2.35 -17.04
N GLY A 131 3.08 1.76 -16.11
CA GLY A 131 4.54 1.58 -16.18
C GLY A 131 5.32 2.88 -15.95
N ARG A 132 4.71 3.84 -15.23
CA ARG A 132 5.37 5.10 -14.86
C ARG A 132 6.41 4.85 -13.77
N ASP A 133 7.50 5.61 -13.81
CA ASP A 133 8.56 5.53 -12.80
C ASP A 133 8.17 6.31 -11.54
N VAL A 134 7.56 5.64 -10.57
CA VAL A 134 7.18 6.26 -9.29
C VAL A 134 8.36 6.48 -8.32
N GLY A 135 9.59 6.29 -8.78
CA GLY A 135 10.82 6.73 -8.13
C GLY A 135 11.36 8.05 -8.69
N ASP A 136 10.77 8.54 -9.80
CA ASP A 136 11.18 9.78 -10.44
C ASP A 136 10.38 10.98 -9.91
N LEU A 137 11.10 12.05 -9.54
CA LEU A 137 10.52 13.24 -8.93
C LEU A 137 9.43 13.89 -9.81
N GLU A 138 9.72 14.11 -11.09
CA GLU A 138 8.78 14.79 -11.98
C GLU A 138 7.53 13.93 -12.25
N THR A 139 7.70 12.61 -12.34
CA THR A 139 6.60 11.65 -12.44
C THR A 139 5.68 11.72 -11.22
N LEU A 140 6.24 11.79 -10.01
CA LEU A 140 5.47 11.90 -8.77
C LEU A 140 4.71 13.22 -8.68
N ILE A 141 5.33 14.33 -9.08
CA ILE A 141 4.69 15.64 -9.13
C ILE A 141 3.51 15.61 -10.12
N GLN A 142 3.69 15.04 -11.31
CA GLN A 142 2.60 14.90 -12.28
C GLN A 142 1.43 14.07 -11.70
N ILE A 143 1.72 12.96 -11.01
CA ILE A 143 0.68 12.16 -10.35
C ILE A 143 -0.05 12.99 -9.29
N ALA A 144 0.66 13.79 -8.49
CA ALA A 144 0.04 14.66 -7.50
C ALA A 144 -0.90 15.68 -8.15
N VAL A 145 -0.47 16.33 -9.24
CA VAL A 145 -1.30 17.28 -10.00
C VAL A 145 -2.53 16.60 -10.60
N GLU A 146 -2.39 15.41 -11.18
CA GLU A 146 -3.50 14.60 -11.69
C GLU A 146 -4.51 14.25 -10.58
N GLN A 147 -4.05 14.15 -9.34
CA GLN A 147 -4.91 13.98 -8.17
C GLN A 147 -5.42 15.31 -7.59
N GLY A 148 -5.18 16.45 -8.24
CA GLY A 148 -5.68 17.77 -7.83
C GLY A 148 -4.89 18.43 -6.71
N PHE A 149 -3.67 18.01 -6.46
CA PHE A 149 -2.74 18.72 -5.57
C PHE A 149 -2.03 19.84 -6.32
N ASP A 150 -1.64 20.87 -5.59
CA ASP A 150 -0.83 21.97 -6.14
C ASP A 150 0.58 21.46 -6.47
N GLU A 151 1.11 21.85 -7.64
CA GLU A 151 2.41 21.41 -8.14
C GLU A 151 3.55 21.83 -7.20
N GLN A 152 3.53 23.11 -6.78
CA GLN A 152 4.60 23.64 -5.93
C GLN A 152 4.55 23.01 -4.54
N ALA A 153 3.36 22.82 -3.97
CA ALA A 153 3.21 22.13 -2.69
C ALA A 153 3.72 20.68 -2.77
N ALA A 154 3.42 19.94 -3.86
CA ALA A 154 3.95 18.60 -4.04
C ALA A 154 5.47 18.58 -4.14
N ARG A 155 6.06 19.54 -4.84
CA ARG A 155 7.51 19.71 -4.98
C ARG A 155 8.17 20.03 -3.64
N ASP A 156 7.59 20.91 -2.84
CA ASP A 156 8.08 21.29 -1.53
C ASP A 156 8.05 20.11 -0.55
N GLU A 157 6.95 19.32 -0.55
CA GLU A 157 6.83 18.13 0.30
C GLU A 157 7.82 17.03 -0.10
N LEU A 158 8.08 16.83 -1.40
CA LEU A 158 9.08 15.86 -1.85
C LEU A 158 10.53 16.30 -1.61
N ALA A 159 10.77 17.59 -1.38
CA ALA A 159 12.06 18.14 -0.98
C ALA A 159 12.20 18.27 0.56
N ASN A 160 11.17 17.92 1.33
CA ASN A 160 11.14 18.09 2.78
C ASN A 160 11.89 16.97 3.50
N ASP A 161 13.05 17.29 4.06
CA ASP A 161 13.89 16.33 4.79
C ASP A 161 13.23 15.83 6.08
N GLU A 162 12.41 16.66 6.77
CA GLU A 162 11.70 16.24 7.99
C GLU A 162 10.63 15.18 7.63
N LEU A 163 9.92 15.34 6.52
CA LEU A 163 8.98 14.35 6.03
C LEU A 163 9.70 13.05 5.63
N ARG A 164 10.87 13.15 5.00
CA ARG A 164 11.72 12.00 4.66
C ARG A 164 12.11 11.21 5.90
N GLU A 165 12.60 11.87 6.94
CA GLU A 165 12.98 11.25 8.21
C GLU A 165 11.77 10.64 8.92
N THR A 166 10.61 11.28 8.84
CA THR A 166 9.35 10.75 9.37
C THR A 166 8.97 9.43 8.68
N VAL A 167 9.06 9.36 7.36
CA VAL A 167 8.80 8.14 6.60
C VAL A 167 9.76 7.02 7.00
N ILE A 168 11.06 7.31 7.09
CA ILE A 168 12.08 6.34 7.53
C ILE A 168 11.80 5.87 8.96
N GLY A 169 11.43 6.78 9.87
CA GLY A 169 11.08 6.46 11.25
C GLY A 169 9.88 5.52 11.35
N LEU A 170 8.83 5.77 10.57
CA LEU A 170 7.64 4.92 10.52
C LEU A 170 7.95 3.52 9.98
N GLU A 171 8.81 3.39 8.98
CA GLU A 171 9.26 2.10 8.47
C GLU A 171 10.06 1.31 9.49
N ASN A 172 11.00 1.97 10.17
CA ASN A 172 11.79 1.34 11.22
C ASN A 172 10.89 0.85 12.35
N HIS A 173 9.93 1.68 12.78
CA HIS A 173 8.94 1.29 13.78
C HIS A 173 8.11 0.07 13.32
N ALA A 174 7.66 0.02 12.08
CA ALA A 174 6.95 -1.14 11.56
C ALA A 174 7.79 -2.43 11.66
N ARG A 175 9.09 -2.36 11.37
CA ARG A 175 10.01 -3.51 11.52
C ARG A 175 10.22 -3.90 12.99
N GLU A 176 10.39 -2.92 13.88
CA GLU A 176 10.56 -3.13 15.33
C GLU A 176 9.35 -3.82 15.97
N VAL A 177 8.14 -3.49 15.55
CA VAL A 177 6.92 -4.16 16.03
C VAL A 177 6.62 -5.49 15.33
N GLY A 178 7.55 -5.99 14.51
CA GLY A 178 7.52 -7.33 13.96
C GLY A 178 6.87 -7.46 12.57
N VAL A 179 6.66 -6.38 11.83
CA VAL A 179 6.25 -6.46 10.43
C VAL A 179 7.43 -6.94 9.59
N THR A 180 7.37 -8.15 9.06
CA THR A 180 8.42 -8.76 8.23
C THR A 180 8.09 -8.81 6.75
N GLY A 181 6.90 -8.33 6.36
CA GLY A 181 6.45 -8.31 4.97
C GLY A 181 5.13 -7.59 4.80
N VAL A 182 4.82 -7.23 3.58
CA VAL A 182 3.64 -6.43 3.21
C VAL A 182 2.84 -7.09 2.09
N PRO A 183 1.51 -6.82 1.99
CA PRO A 183 0.75 -5.92 2.86
C PRO A 183 0.57 -6.50 4.26
N PHE A 184 0.47 -5.61 5.25
CA PHE A 184 0.16 -5.98 6.62
C PHE A 184 -0.88 -5.00 7.17
N PHE A 185 -1.90 -5.51 7.83
CA PHE A 185 -3.05 -4.73 8.28
C PHE A 185 -3.17 -4.82 9.80
N ILE A 186 -3.42 -3.70 10.45
CA ILE A 186 -3.58 -3.60 11.90
C ILE A 186 -4.94 -2.94 12.18
N ILE A 187 -5.85 -3.66 12.83
CA ILE A 187 -7.19 -3.21 13.14
C ILE A 187 -7.29 -2.91 14.62
N ASP A 188 -7.71 -1.70 14.97
CA ASP A 188 -7.88 -1.22 16.36
C ASP A 188 -6.63 -1.41 17.24
N GLY A 189 -5.43 -1.48 16.64
CA GLY A 189 -4.19 -1.78 17.35
C GLY A 189 -4.11 -3.17 17.99
N LYS A 190 -5.09 -4.06 17.73
CA LYS A 190 -5.25 -5.34 18.44
C LYS A 190 -5.20 -6.56 17.53
N LEU A 191 -5.73 -6.46 16.33
CA LEU A 191 -5.80 -7.57 15.40
C LEU A 191 -4.91 -7.31 14.19
N ALA A 192 -4.02 -8.25 13.90
CA ALA A 192 -3.11 -8.18 12.75
C ALA A 192 -3.53 -9.19 11.68
N VAL A 193 -3.52 -8.74 10.42
CA VAL A 193 -3.75 -9.59 9.24
C VAL A 193 -2.56 -9.44 8.30
N SER A 194 -1.88 -10.53 8.01
CA SER A 194 -0.69 -10.55 7.15
C SER A 194 -1.04 -11.04 5.74
N GLY A 195 -0.50 -10.36 4.73
CA GLY A 195 -0.63 -10.73 3.32
C GLY A 195 -1.95 -10.31 2.67
N ALA A 196 -2.01 -10.48 1.36
CA ALA A 196 -3.19 -10.17 0.55
C ALA A 196 -4.27 -11.26 0.72
N GLN A 197 -4.93 -11.29 1.88
CA GLN A 197 -5.94 -12.29 2.20
C GLN A 197 -7.14 -12.21 1.25
N PRO A 198 -7.77 -13.35 0.91
CA PRO A 198 -8.97 -13.37 0.08
C PRO A 198 -10.18 -12.75 0.82
N PRO A 199 -11.23 -12.33 0.09
CA PRO A 199 -12.40 -11.68 0.68
C PRO A 199 -13.09 -12.45 1.81
N ASP A 200 -13.11 -13.78 1.73
CA ASP A 200 -13.77 -14.62 2.76
C ASP A 200 -13.01 -14.60 4.10
N VAL A 201 -11.69 -14.43 4.08
CA VAL A 201 -10.90 -14.22 5.30
C VAL A 201 -11.24 -12.86 5.90
N TRP A 202 -11.37 -11.83 5.08
CA TRP A 202 -11.80 -10.51 5.53
C TRP A 202 -13.20 -10.54 6.17
N ASP A 203 -14.12 -11.33 5.62
CA ASP A 203 -15.44 -11.51 6.21
C ASP A 203 -15.38 -12.08 7.63
N GLN A 204 -14.50 -13.05 7.90
CA GLN A 204 -14.26 -13.60 9.24
C GLN A 204 -13.62 -12.56 10.17
N VAL A 205 -12.62 -11.84 9.69
CA VAL A 205 -11.93 -10.75 10.42
C VAL A 205 -12.95 -9.70 10.87
N PHE A 206 -13.81 -9.22 9.96
CA PHE A 206 -14.81 -8.21 10.30
C PHE A 206 -15.87 -8.74 11.27
N GLN A 207 -16.28 -10.00 11.19
CA GLN A 207 -17.16 -10.61 12.17
C GLN A 207 -16.55 -10.60 13.57
N GLN A 208 -15.29 -11.00 13.69
CA GLN A 208 -14.56 -10.99 14.96
C GLN A 208 -14.43 -9.58 15.53
N VAL A 209 -14.03 -8.62 14.72
CA VAL A 209 -13.83 -7.23 15.11
C VAL A 209 -15.12 -6.58 15.59
N LEU A 210 -16.23 -6.81 14.88
CA LEU A 210 -17.53 -6.23 15.24
C LEU A 210 -18.14 -6.90 16.48
N ALA A 211 -17.89 -8.19 16.69
CA ALA A 211 -18.35 -8.91 17.89
C ALA A 211 -17.71 -8.38 19.17
N THR A 212 -16.44 -7.97 19.11
CA THR A 212 -15.72 -7.40 20.27
C THR A 212 -16.17 -5.97 20.64
N GLN A 213 -16.95 -5.32 19.79
CA GLN A 213 -17.52 -3.98 20.04
C GLN A 213 -18.93 -3.99 20.62
N GLN A 214 -19.59 -5.16 20.69
CA GLN A 214 -20.89 -5.25 21.36
C GLN A 214 -20.64 -5.21 22.87
N PRO A 215 -21.25 -4.27 23.62
CA PRO A 215 -21.19 -4.31 25.06
C PRO A 215 -21.76 -5.64 25.54
N GLU A 216 -21.06 -6.31 26.47
CA GLU A 216 -21.63 -7.47 27.14
C GLU A 216 -23.01 -7.09 27.65
N MET A 217 -24.08 -7.74 27.12
CA MET A 217 -25.39 -7.58 27.67
C MET A 217 -25.37 -8.14 29.10
N PRO A 218 -25.76 -7.35 30.11
CA PRO A 218 -25.85 -7.88 31.46
C PRO A 218 -26.78 -9.12 31.45
N GLN A 219 -26.23 -10.23 31.89
CA GLN A 219 -27.04 -11.44 32.13
C GLN A 219 -27.96 -11.14 33.31
N PHE A 220 -29.23 -11.01 33.03
CA PHE A 220 -30.28 -10.95 34.08
C PHE A 220 -30.60 -12.34 34.56
#